data_b96af8561de56e48884ae25948513e2f
#
_entry.id   b96af8561de56e48884ae25948513e2f
#
_cell.length_a   1.000
_cell.length_b   1.000
_cell.length_c   1.000
_cell.angle_alpha   90.00
_cell.angle_beta   90.00
_cell.angle_gamma   90.00
#
_symmetry.space_group_name_H-M   'P 1'
#
loop_
_entity.id
_entity.type
_entity.pdbx_description
1 polymer ?
#
loop_
_entity_poly.entity_id
_entity_poly.type
_entity_poly.pdbx_seq_one_letter_code
_entity_poly.pdbx_strand_id
1 'polypeptide(L)'
;MAKIGFIGMGNMGYAMLKGALAAFSPSDIIFSSPDREKCERISSETGVRFAESNAECVNNAKYIVLAVKPQMYPTVLKNIVNVVTEESVIISIAPGITIASIKNALGSNIRVVRAMPNTPALIGEGMTGVSYNMTDFSFDERDVIDKFFNSFGKVVYVDEKLMDGIVCASGSSPAYVYMFIEAMADSVVKYGIKRDDAYKLVAQTVLGSAKMVLESGEHPAVLKDKVCSPGGTTIQAVSALEENGFRNALIKATDACYDKCTSIK
;
A
#
# COMPACT_ATOMS: atom_id res chain seq x y z
N MET A 1 16.17 -9.33 -20.00
CA MET A 1 15.55 -9.81 -18.77
C MET A 1 14.86 -8.62 -18.14
N ALA A 2 13.60 -8.75 -17.70
CA ALA A 2 12.92 -7.70 -16.99
C ALA A 2 13.59 -7.44 -15.62
N LYS A 3 13.45 -6.25 -15.06
CA LYS A 3 13.95 -5.97 -13.71
C LYS A 3 12.98 -6.46 -12.65
N ILE A 4 11.65 -6.25 -12.88
CA ILE A 4 10.60 -6.48 -11.90
C ILE A 4 9.60 -7.49 -12.46
N GLY A 5 9.33 -8.55 -11.69
CA GLY A 5 8.30 -9.53 -11.94
C GLY A 5 7.18 -9.46 -10.90
N PHE A 6 5.92 -9.45 -11.33
CA PHE A 6 4.79 -9.51 -10.42
C PHE A 6 4.13 -10.88 -10.48
N ILE A 7 3.95 -11.51 -9.34
CA ILE A 7 3.11 -12.70 -9.19
C ILE A 7 1.78 -12.28 -8.54
N GLY A 8 0.73 -12.33 -9.32
CA GLY A 8 -0.60 -11.87 -8.93
C GLY A 8 -0.92 -10.45 -9.40
N MET A 9 -2.07 -10.33 -10.06
CA MET A 9 -2.56 -9.09 -10.67
C MET A 9 -3.94 -8.71 -10.11
N GLY A 10 -4.06 -8.77 -8.76
CA GLY A 10 -5.18 -8.19 -8.02
C GLY A 10 -5.13 -6.66 -8.01
N ASN A 11 -6.00 -6.03 -7.21
CA ASN A 11 -6.06 -4.56 -7.13
C ASN A 11 -4.70 -3.95 -6.79
N MET A 12 -3.98 -4.53 -5.81
CA MET A 12 -2.70 -3.99 -5.38
C MET A 12 -1.58 -4.25 -6.40
N GLY A 13 -1.49 -5.48 -6.96
CA GLY A 13 -0.50 -5.79 -8.00
C GLY A 13 -0.66 -4.88 -9.22
N TYR A 14 -1.89 -4.64 -9.66
CA TYR A 14 -2.19 -3.73 -10.74
C TYR A 14 -1.85 -2.27 -10.41
N ALA A 15 -2.20 -1.80 -9.20
CA ALA A 15 -1.87 -0.44 -8.76
C ALA A 15 -0.36 -0.19 -8.75
N MET A 16 0.41 -1.14 -8.21
CA MET A 16 1.88 -1.06 -8.17
C MET A 16 2.49 -1.15 -9.57
N LEU A 17 1.97 -2.00 -10.46
CA LEU A 17 2.42 -2.09 -11.85
C LEU A 17 2.18 -0.76 -12.58
N LYS A 18 0.99 -0.18 -12.47
CA LYS A 18 0.67 1.12 -13.09
C LYS A 18 1.59 2.22 -12.56
N GLY A 19 1.81 2.27 -11.26
CA GLY A 19 2.73 3.24 -10.66
C GLY A 19 4.17 3.01 -11.10
N ALA A 20 4.63 1.76 -11.18
CA ALA A 20 5.99 1.43 -11.59
C ALA A 20 6.32 1.90 -13.02
N LEU A 21 5.32 1.99 -13.89
CA LEU A 21 5.49 2.53 -15.26
C LEU A 21 5.88 4.02 -15.30
N ALA A 22 5.76 4.75 -14.20
CA ALA A 22 6.30 6.11 -14.10
C ALA A 22 7.84 6.14 -14.01
N ALA A 23 8.47 5.03 -13.58
CA ALA A 23 9.91 4.96 -13.34
C ALA A 23 10.64 3.85 -14.13
N PHE A 24 9.90 2.87 -14.66
CA PHE A 24 10.41 1.71 -15.39
C PHE A 24 9.70 1.60 -16.74
N SER A 25 10.44 1.18 -17.78
CA SER A 25 9.81 0.91 -19.08
C SER A 25 8.97 -0.37 -19.04
N PRO A 26 7.95 -0.52 -19.90
CA PRO A 26 7.18 -1.76 -19.99
C PRO A 26 8.05 -3.01 -20.19
N SER A 27 9.17 -2.90 -20.91
CA SER A 27 10.13 -3.99 -21.13
C SER A 27 10.91 -4.39 -19.87
N ASP A 28 10.99 -3.52 -18.86
CA ASP A 28 11.60 -3.80 -17.55
C ASP A 28 10.67 -4.58 -16.60
N ILE A 29 9.40 -4.75 -16.98
CA ILE A 29 8.39 -5.36 -16.13
C ILE A 29 7.81 -6.60 -16.83
N ILE A 30 7.51 -7.62 -16.01
CA ILE A 30 6.76 -8.81 -16.42
C ILE A 30 5.77 -9.17 -15.31
N PHE A 31 4.65 -9.80 -15.62
CA PHE A 31 3.73 -10.28 -14.59
C PHE A 31 3.14 -11.64 -14.91
N SER A 32 2.63 -12.34 -13.90
CA SER A 32 1.83 -13.55 -14.05
C SER A 32 0.54 -13.46 -13.23
N SER A 33 -0.52 -14.02 -13.78
CA SER A 33 -1.82 -14.17 -13.11
C SER A 33 -2.55 -15.38 -13.69
N PRO A 34 -3.38 -16.10 -12.90
CA PRO A 34 -4.12 -17.24 -13.42
C PRO A 34 -5.26 -16.86 -14.38
N ASP A 35 -5.69 -15.62 -14.39
CA ASP A 35 -6.77 -15.10 -15.24
C ASP A 35 -6.17 -14.57 -16.56
N ARG A 36 -6.29 -15.37 -17.63
CA ARG A 36 -5.70 -15.05 -18.93
C ARG A 36 -6.34 -13.83 -19.60
N GLU A 37 -7.66 -13.70 -19.56
CA GLU A 37 -8.36 -12.55 -20.16
C GLU A 37 -7.89 -11.23 -19.50
N LYS A 38 -7.73 -11.27 -18.17
CA LYS A 38 -7.18 -10.16 -17.42
C LYS A 38 -5.73 -9.86 -17.80
N CYS A 39 -4.91 -10.89 -18.02
CA CYS A 39 -3.52 -10.72 -18.46
C CYS A 39 -3.46 -10.04 -19.82
N GLU A 40 -4.25 -10.47 -20.79
CA GLU A 40 -4.31 -9.90 -22.13
C GLU A 40 -4.77 -8.45 -22.12
N ARG A 41 -5.80 -8.14 -21.32
CA ARG A 41 -6.28 -6.76 -21.13
C ARG A 41 -5.21 -5.86 -20.54
N ILE A 42 -4.56 -6.26 -19.43
CA ILE A 42 -3.52 -5.48 -18.78
C ILE A 42 -2.31 -5.29 -19.71
N SER A 43 -1.90 -6.33 -20.42
CA SER A 43 -0.81 -6.26 -21.38
C SER A 43 -1.12 -5.28 -22.51
N SER A 44 -2.33 -5.32 -23.07
CA SER A 44 -2.78 -4.38 -24.10
C SER A 44 -2.82 -2.93 -23.59
N GLU A 45 -3.27 -2.73 -22.35
CA GLU A 45 -3.38 -1.39 -21.74
C GLU A 45 -2.02 -0.78 -21.40
N THR A 46 -1.07 -1.61 -20.94
CA THR A 46 0.17 -1.14 -20.32
C THR A 46 1.41 -1.35 -21.16
N GLY A 47 1.33 -2.21 -22.18
CA GLY A 47 2.48 -2.67 -22.95
C GLY A 47 3.40 -3.64 -22.19
N VAL A 48 3.04 -4.01 -20.96
CA VAL A 48 3.80 -4.95 -20.13
C VAL A 48 3.45 -6.38 -20.54
N ARG A 49 4.46 -7.20 -20.83
CA ARG A 49 4.24 -8.62 -21.16
C ARG A 49 3.84 -9.42 -19.93
N PHE A 50 3.06 -10.48 -20.14
CA PHE A 50 2.78 -11.46 -19.08
C PHE A 50 3.48 -12.80 -19.35
N ALA A 51 3.71 -13.55 -18.28
CA ALA A 51 4.26 -14.90 -18.28
C ALA A 51 3.11 -15.92 -18.15
N GLU A 52 3.27 -17.08 -18.76
CA GLU A 52 2.29 -18.17 -18.69
C GLU A 52 2.31 -18.90 -17.33
N SER A 53 3.37 -18.70 -16.53
CA SER A 53 3.49 -19.28 -15.20
C SER A 53 4.27 -18.37 -14.23
N ASN A 54 4.09 -18.63 -12.92
CA ASN A 54 4.90 -17.96 -11.88
C ASN A 54 6.40 -18.27 -12.05
N ALA A 55 6.76 -19.52 -12.40
CA ALA A 55 8.13 -19.91 -12.63
C ALA A 55 8.76 -19.16 -13.81
N GLU A 56 8.02 -18.98 -14.91
CA GLU A 56 8.47 -18.16 -16.03
C GLU A 56 8.65 -16.70 -15.63
N CYS A 57 7.74 -16.14 -14.83
CA CYS A 57 7.88 -14.78 -14.32
C CYS A 57 9.16 -14.61 -13.51
N VAL A 58 9.46 -15.55 -12.59
CA VAL A 58 10.68 -15.56 -11.78
C VAL A 58 11.94 -15.68 -12.65
N ASN A 59 11.97 -16.60 -13.61
CA ASN A 59 13.12 -16.79 -14.51
C ASN A 59 13.44 -15.55 -15.37
N ASN A 60 12.49 -14.65 -15.51
CA ASN A 60 12.63 -13.47 -16.37
C ASN A 60 12.77 -12.16 -15.61
N ALA A 61 12.85 -12.17 -14.27
CA ALA A 61 13.02 -10.96 -13.47
C ALA A 61 13.91 -11.21 -12.25
N LYS A 62 14.56 -10.14 -11.77
CA LYS A 62 15.38 -10.19 -10.55
C LYS A 62 14.54 -9.88 -9.29
N TYR A 63 13.71 -8.85 -9.34
CA TYR A 63 12.86 -8.42 -8.22
C TYR A 63 11.46 -8.98 -8.40
N ILE A 64 11.06 -9.89 -7.51
CA ILE A 64 9.80 -10.64 -7.63
C ILE A 64 8.80 -10.16 -6.58
N VAL A 65 7.79 -9.44 -7.02
CA VAL A 65 6.71 -8.93 -6.17
C VAL A 65 5.63 -10.00 -6.01
N LEU A 66 5.44 -10.48 -4.79
CA LEU A 66 4.37 -11.41 -4.44
C LEU A 66 3.11 -10.63 -4.07
N ALA A 67 2.28 -10.34 -5.07
CA ALA A 67 1.05 -9.54 -4.96
C ALA A 67 -0.23 -10.40 -4.89
N VAL A 68 -0.14 -11.51 -4.19
CA VAL A 68 -1.25 -12.45 -3.94
C VAL A 68 -1.76 -12.34 -2.50
N LYS A 69 -2.96 -12.88 -2.25
CA LYS A 69 -3.50 -12.95 -0.88
C LYS A 69 -2.65 -13.86 0.01
N PRO A 70 -2.57 -13.61 1.34
CA PRO A 70 -1.76 -14.41 2.27
C PRO A 70 -2.01 -15.92 2.16
N GLN A 71 -3.26 -16.34 1.98
CA GLN A 71 -3.65 -17.75 1.84
C GLN A 71 -3.04 -18.44 0.61
N MET A 72 -2.61 -17.68 -0.40
CA MET A 72 -2.02 -18.20 -1.62
C MET A 72 -0.50 -18.39 -1.52
N TYR A 73 0.14 -17.82 -0.49
CA TYR A 73 1.60 -17.89 -0.34
C TYR A 73 2.16 -19.32 -0.33
N PRO A 74 1.61 -20.28 0.42
CA PRO A 74 2.15 -21.64 0.40
C PRO A 74 2.18 -22.24 -1.01
N THR A 75 1.13 -22.06 -1.78
CA THR A 75 1.04 -22.56 -3.17
C THR A 75 2.02 -21.83 -4.09
N VAL A 76 2.07 -20.49 -4.00
CA VAL A 76 2.96 -19.68 -4.85
C VAL A 76 4.42 -19.99 -4.55
N LEU A 77 4.83 -20.02 -3.28
CA LEU A 77 6.20 -20.32 -2.89
C LEU A 77 6.63 -21.72 -3.35
N LYS A 78 5.75 -22.74 -3.23
CA LYS A 78 5.99 -24.09 -3.77
C LYS A 78 6.21 -24.08 -5.29
N ASN A 79 5.51 -23.23 -6.03
CA ASN A 79 5.63 -23.17 -7.47
C ASN A 79 6.92 -22.50 -7.96
N ILE A 80 7.56 -21.68 -7.11
CA ILE A 80 8.75 -20.92 -7.49
C ILE A 80 10.04 -21.38 -6.81
N VAL A 81 9.98 -22.25 -5.79
CA VAL A 81 11.14 -22.67 -4.99
C VAL A 81 12.29 -23.24 -5.84
N ASN A 82 11.98 -23.94 -6.92
CA ASN A 82 12.99 -24.58 -7.78
C ASN A 82 13.62 -23.62 -8.83
N VAL A 83 13.10 -22.40 -8.95
CA VAL A 83 13.56 -21.41 -9.95
C VAL A 83 14.07 -20.12 -9.32
N VAL A 84 13.80 -19.88 -8.04
CA VAL A 84 14.38 -18.79 -7.26
C VAL A 84 15.85 -19.11 -7.00
N THR A 85 16.72 -18.12 -7.16
CA THR A 85 18.17 -18.20 -6.91
C THR A 85 18.60 -17.16 -5.90
N GLU A 86 19.83 -17.23 -5.40
CA GLU A 86 20.40 -16.21 -4.50
C GLU A 86 20.46 -14.81 -5.13
N GLU A 87 20.42 -14.71 -6.46
CA GLU A 87 20.32 -13.43 -7.17
C GLU A 87 18.92 -12.82 -7.14
N SER A 88 17.90 -13.62 -6.84
CA SER A 88 16.52 -13.18 -6.75
C SER A 88 16.28 -12.32 -5.49
N VAL A 89 15.45 -11.30 -5.62
CA VAL A 89 14.95 -10.48 -4.52
C VAL A 89 13.44 -10.67 -4.43
N ILE A 90 12.96 -11.21 -3.33
CA ILE A 90 11.52 -11.42 -3.11
C ILE A 90 10.94 -10.21 -2.38
N ILE A 91 9.94 -9.58 -2.97
CA ILE A 91 9.20 -8.46 -2.38
C ILE A 91 7.81 -8.95 -1.98
N SER A 92 7.57 -9.13 -0.69
CA SER A 92 6.28 -9.56 -0.13
C SER A 92 5.45 -8.36 0.27
N ILE A 93 4.18 -8.31 -0.17
CA ILE A 93 3.24 -7.23 0.19
C ILE A 93 2.04 -7.72 1.00
N ALA A 94 2.06 -8.93 1.49
CA ALA A 94 0.95 -9.51 2.24
C ALA A 94 1.05 -9.26 3.75
N PRO A 95 -0.05 -8.88 4.42
CA PRO A 95 -0.08 -8.80 5.88
C PRO A 95 0.17 -10.20 6.49
N GLY A 96 0.81 -10.24 7.65
CA GLY A 96 1.07 -11.47 8.41
C GLY A 96 2.18 -12.38 7.86
N ILE A 97 2.69 -12.15 6.65
CA ILE A 97 3.78 -12.93 6.06
C ILE A 97 5.12 -12.29 6.42
N THR A 98 5.94 -13.00 7.20
CA THR A 98 7.23 -12.51 7.68
C THR A 98 8.38 -12.84 6.72
N ILE A 99 9.47 -12.08 6.81
CA ILE A 99 10.73 -12.35 6.09
C ILE A 99 11.21 -13.76 6.41
N ALA A 100 11.18 -14.15 7.70
CA ALA A 100 11.60 -15.47 8.15
C ALA A 100 10.75 -16.59 7.51
N SER A 101 9.42 -16.42 7.41
CA SER A 101 8.55 -17.45 6.81
C SER A 101 8.86 -17.66 5.32
N ILE A 102 9.20 -16.61 4.59
CA ILE A 102 9.59 -16.70 3.18
C ILE A 102 10.96 -17.38 3.05
N LYS A 103 11.95 -16.96 3.85
CA LYS A 103 13.28 -17.60 3.87
C LYS A 103 13.21 -19.09 4.23
N ASN A 104 12.34 -19.47 5.14
CA ASN A 104 12.11 -20.89 5.47
C ASN A 104 11.55 -21.71 4.30
N ALA A 105 10.74 -21.09 3.44
CA ALA A 105 10.13 -21.79 2.31
C ALA A 105 11.02 -21.81 1.05
N LEU A 106 11.80 -20.77 0.82
CA LEU A 106 12.60 -20.61 -0.42
C LEU A 106 14.09 -20.83 -0.23
N GLY A 107 14.59 -20.80 1.01
CA GLY A 107 16.01 -20.92 1.36
C GLY A 107 16.51 -19.73 2.17
N SER A 108 17.42 -20.00 3.13
CA SER A 108 17.93 -19.00 4.07
C SER A 108 18.70 -17.84 3.41
N ASN A 109 19.32 -18.10 2.25
CA ASN A 109 20.15 -17.14 1.51
C ASN A 109 19.31 -16.21 0.61
N ILE A 110 18.01 -16.47 0.45
CA ILE A 110 17.13 -15.62 -0.37
C ILE A 110 16.96 -14.25 0.29
N ARG A 111 17.08 -13.22 -0.50
CA ARG A 111 16.91 -11.84 -0.06
C ARG A 111 15.45 -11.45 -0.13
N VAL A 112 14.94 -10.93 0.97
CA VAL A 112 13.51 -10.64 1.12
C VAL A 112 13.31 -9.20 1.57
N VAL A 113 12.43 -8.50 0.89
CA VAL A 113 11.86 -7.20 1.27
C VAL A 113 10.41 -7.43 1.68
N ARG A 114 10.04 -7.04 2.89
CA ARG A 114 8.64 -6.99 3.32
C ARG A 114 8.12 -5.57 3.15
N ALA A 115 7.02 -5.39 2.45
CA ALA A 115 6.43 -4.10 2.18
C ALA A 115 4.92 -4.12 2.45
N MET A 116 4.38 -2.95 2.75
CA MET A 116 2.94 -2.76 2.97
C MET A 116 2.50 -1.50 2.23
N PRO A 117 2.21 -1.60 0.93
CA PRO A 117 1.60 -0.52 0.15
C PRO A 117 0.11 -0.38 0.47
N ASN A 118 -0.49 0.70 -0.02
CA ASN A 118 -1.93 0.93 0.07
C ASN A 118 -2.55 1.33 -1.29
N THR A 119 -3.88 1.31 -1.36
CA THR A 119 -4.61 1.50 -2.63
C THR A 119 -4.41 2.85 -3.33
N PRO A 120 -4.13 3.99 -2.66
CA PRO A 120 -3.79 5.24 -3.35
C PRO A 120 -2.53 5.17 -4.23
N ALA A 121 -1.75 4.11 -4.15
CA ALA A 121 -0.67 3.81 -5.11
C ALA A 121 -1.15 3.81 -6.58
N LEU A 122 -2.44 3.52 -6.83
CA LEU A 122 -3.04 3.53 -8.16
C LEU A 122 -2.96 4.91 -8.85
N ILE A 123 -2.94 5.98 -8.06
CA ILE A 123 -2.86 7.38 -8.54
C ILE A 123 -1.54 8.05 -8.15
N GLY A 124 -0.52 7.28 -7.74
CA GLY A 124 0.78 7.81 -7.35
C GLY A 124 0.84 8.43 -5.94
N GLU A 125 -0.22 8.32 -5.15
CA GLU A 125 -0.34 8.90 -3.81
C GLU A 125 -0.34 7.80 -2.71
N GLY A 126 0.35 6.70 -2.99
CA GLY A 126 0.49 5.61 -2.04
C GLY A 126 1.39 5.96 -0.85
N MET A 127 1.21 5.22 0.25
CA MET A 127 2.14 5.16 1.36
C MET A 127 2.58 3.71 1.54
N THR A 128 3.87 3.45 1.52
CA THR A 128 4.42 2.11 1.65
C THR A 128 5.35 2.03 2.86
N GLY A 129 5.02 1.18 3.83
CA GLY A 129 5.98 0.74 4.83
C GLY A 129 6.88 -0.34 4.26
N VAL A 130 8.20 -0.25 4.46
CA VAL A 130 9.19 -1.19 3.93
C VAL A 130 10.12 -1.65 5.04
N SER A 131 10.43 -2.94 5.05
CA SER A 131 11.39 -3.55 5.98
C SER A 131 12.24 -4.59 5.25
N TYR A 132 13.54 -4.49 5.42
CA TYR A 132 14.53 -5.48 4.99
C TYR A 132 15.85 -5.28 5.73
N ASN A 133 16.70 -6.30 5.74
CA ASN A 133 18.05 -6.14 6.27
C ASN A 133 18.95 -5.44 5.23
N MET A 134 19.35 -4.20 5.50
CA MET A 134 20.15 -3.38 4.56
C MET A 134 21.47 -4.04 4.17
N THR A 135 22.07 -4.88 5.03
CA THR A 135 23.34 -5.54 4.75
C THR A 135 23.24 -6.66 3.73
N ASP A 136 22.03 -7.16 3.45
CA ASP A 136 21.78 -8.21 2.47
C ASP A 136 21.76 -7.65 1.02
N PHE A 137 21.80 -6.32 0.83
CA PHE A 137 21.60 -5.65 -0.45
C PHE A 137 22.76 -4.72 -0.80
N SER A 138 23.19 -4.75 -2.05
CA SER A 138 24.14 -3.77 -2.60
C SER A 138 23.49 -2.37 -2.70
N PHE A 139 24.33 -1.35 -2.92
CA PHE A 139 23.84 0.02 -3.12
C PHE A 139 22.88 0.10 -4.32
N ASP A 140 23.23 -0.49 -5.45
CA ASP A 140 22.43 -0.48 -6.67
C ASP A 140 21.08 -1.18 -6.49
N GLU A 141 21.06 -2.26 -5.71
CA GLU A 141 19.81 -2.97 -5.40
C GLU A 141 18.87 -2.15 -4.52
N ARG A 142 19.43 -1.44 -3.54
CA ARG A 142 18.65 -0.53 -2.70
C ARG A 142 18.09 0.63 -3.51
N ASP A 143 18.87 1.19 -4.44
CA ASP A 143 18.40 2.24 -5.35
C ASP A 143 17.23 1.77 -6.24
N VAL A 144 17.28 0.54 -6.75
CA VAL A 144 16.15 -0.05 -7.49
C VAL A 144 14.92 -0.23 -6.61
N ILE A 145 15.09 -0.69 -5.36
CA ILE A 145 13.99 -0.86 -4.39
C ILE A 145 13.38 0.50 -4.06
N ASP A 146 14.19 1.50 -3.78
CA ASP A 146 13.75 2.87 -3.49
C ASP A 146 13.01 3.48 -4.68
N LYS A 147 13.59 3.38 -5.86
CA LYS A 147 12.97 3.85 -7.10
C LYS A 147 11.63 3.18 -7.36
N PHE A 148 11.55 1.87 -7.11
CA PHE A 148 10.32 1.10 -7.29
C PHE A 148 9.21 1.58 -6.36
N PHE A 149 9.46 1.64 -5.06
CA PHE A 149 8.40 2.05 -4.12
C PHE A 149 8.04 3.54 -4.23
N ASN A 150 9.01 4.42 -4.52
CA ASN A 150 8.74 5.84 -4.74
C ASN A 150 8.01 6.14 -6.06
N SER A 151 7.93 5.19 -6.98
CA SER A 151 7.22 5.38 -8.25
C SER A 151 5.69 5.46 -8.11
N PHE A 152 5.14 5.02 -6.99
CA PHE A 152 3.69 5.03 -6.74
C PHE A 152 3.30 5.67 -5.39
N GLY A 153 4.19 6.47 -4.79
CA GLY A 153 3.89 7.20 -3.57
C GLY A 153 5.11 7.49 -2.72
N LYS A 154 4.91 7.55 -1.41
CA LYS A 154 5.96 7.80 -0.41
C LYS A 154 6.31 6.52 0.33
N VAL A 155 7.52 6.47 0.88
CA VAL A 155 8.07 5.30 1.57
C VAL A 155 8.48 5.67 3.00
N VAL A 156 8.27 4.75 3.92
CA VAL A 156 8.87 4.77 5.26
C VAL A 156 9.55 3.43 5.54
N TYR A 157 10.79 3.48 5.99
CA TYR A 157 11.55 2.30 6.41
C TYR A 157 11.36 2.06 7.89
N VAL A 158 10.99 0.85 8.26
CA VAL A 158 10.70 0.47 9.65
C VAL A 158 11.29 -0.91 9.97
N ASP A 159 11.48 -1.19 11.26
CA ASP A 159 11.76 -2.55 11.72
C ASP A 159 10.59 -3.49 11.37
N GLU A 160 10.88 -4.73 11.02
CA GLU A 160 9.86 -5.71 10.64
C GLU A 160 8.77 -5.91 11.70
N LYS A 161 9.13 -5.83 12.98
CA LYS A 161 8.21 -5.95 14.12
C LYS A 161 7.11 -4.86 14.14
N LEU A 162 7.31 -3.75 13.43
CA LEU A 162 6.36 -2.62 13.35
C LEU A 162 5.42 -2.72 12.14
N MET A 163 5.61 -3.69 11.25
CA MET A 163 4.85 -3.79 10.00
C MET A 163 3.34 -4.00 10.23
N ASP A 164 2.94 -4.66 11.33
CA ASP A 164 1.51 -4.81 11.65
C ASP A 164 0.88 -3.47 12.05
N GLY A 165 1.66 -2.57 12.68
CA GLY A 165 1.26 -1.18 12.90
C GLY A 165 1.11 -0.37 11.61
N ILE A 166 1.97 -0.62 10.60
CA ILE A 166 1.85 -0.01 9.27
C ILE A 166 0.55 -0.42 8.57
N VAL A 167 0.13 -1.70 8.73
CA VAL A 167 -1.18 -2.14 8.20
C VAL A 167 -2.30 -1.28 8.75
N CYS A 168 -2.28 -0.98 10.06
CA CYS A 168 -3.29 -0.15 10.71
C CYS A 168 -3.22 1.32 10.28
N ALA A 169 -1.98 1.85 10.19
CA ALA A 169 -1.76 3.27 9.91
C ALA A 169 -2.05 3.66 8.46
N SER A 170 -1.70 2.81 7.49
CA SER A 170 -1.78 3.16 6.05
C SER A 170 -2.42 2.07 5.18
N GLY A 171 -2.28 0.80 5.53
CA GLY A 171 -2.82 -0.30 4.73
C GLY A 171 -4.35 -0.35 4.73
N SER A 172 -4.96 -0.26 5.92
CA SER A 172 -6.42 -0.35 6.12
C SER A 172 -7.10 1.02 6.22
N SER A 173 -6.40 2.04 6.68
CA SER A 173 -6.96 3.37 6.97
C SER A 173 -7.56 4.11 5.76
N PRO A 174 -7.23 3.86 4.48
CA PRO A 174 -7.98 4.45 3.37
C PRO A 174 -9.49 4.19 3.46
N ALA A 175 -9.90 3.01 3.96
CA ALA A 175 -11.31 2.72 4.18
C ALA A 175 -11.96 3.66 5.23
N TYR A 176 -11.22 4.00 6.29
CA TYR A 176 -11.72 4.92 7.34
C TYR A 176 -11.89 6.34 6.79
N VAL A 177 -10.94 6.77 5.94
CA VAL A 177 -11.01 8.06 5.26
C VAL A 177 -12.21 8.11 4.30
N TYR A 178 -12.49 7.05 3.55
CA TYR A 178 -13.66 6.98 2.69
C TYR A 178 -14.96 7.04 3.47
N MET A 179 -15.05 6.34 4.61
CA MET A 179 -16.20 6.45 5.53
C MET A 179 -16.38 7.87 6.08
N PHE A 180 -15.29 8.55 6.44
CA PHE A 180 -15.34 9.95 6.87
C PHE A 180 -15.86 10.85 5.75
N ILE A 181 -15.34 10.72 4.53
CA ILE A 181 -15.77 11.50 3.36
C ILE A 181 -17.27 11.27 3.09
N GLU A 182 -17.71 10.02 3.12
CA GLU A 182 -19.11 9.65 2.89
C GLU A 182 -20.04 10.27 3.95
N ALA A 183 -19.71 10.10 5.23
CA ALA A 183 -20.52 10.62 6.33
C ALA A 183 -20.60 12.17 6.31
N MET A 184 -19.49 12.84 6.04
CA MET A 184 -19.46 14.31 5.90
C MET A 184 -20.26 14.77 4.69
N ALA A 185 -20.17 14.09 3.55
CA ALA A 185 -20.95 14.41 2.36
C ALA A 185 -22.45 14.23 2.62
N ASP A 186 -22.86 13.15 3.27
CA ASP A 186 -24.24 12.91 3.68
C ASP A 186 -24.76 14.01 4.60
N SER A 187 -23.93 14.45 5.53
CA SER A 187 -24.30 15.53 6.44
C SER A 187 -24.61 16.85 5.72
N VAL A 188 -23.78 17.27 4.76
CA VAL A 188 -23.97 18.56 4.07
C VAL A 188 -25.07 18.52 3.01
N VAL A 189 -25.42 17.34 2.49
CA VAL A 189 -26.60 17.17 1.63
C VAL A 189 -27.89 17.53 2.38
N LYS A 190 -27.99 17.30 3.68
CA LYS A 190 -29.12 17.73 4.52
C LYS A 190 -29.33 19.25 4.49
N TYR A 191 -28.28 20.01 4.19
CA TYR A 191 -28.32 21.48 4.11
C TYR A 191 -28.47 21.99 2.66
N GLY A 192 -28.82 21.09 1.71
CA GLY A 192 -29.15 21.46 0.34
C GLY A 192 -27.98 21.42 -0.67
N ILE A 193 -26.79 21.00 -0.26
CA ILE A 193 -25.66 20.82 -1.20
C ILE A 193 -25.94 19.57 -2.04
N LYS A 194 -25.77 19.68 -3.37
CA LYS A 194 -25.94 18.55 -4.29
C LYS A 194 -24.93 17.46 -3.97
N ARG A 195 -25.33 16.18 -4.09
CA ARG A 195 -24.52 15.02 -3.75
C ARG A 195 -23.12 15.02 -4.39
N ASP A 196 -23.06 15.27 -5.68
CA ASP A 196 -21.80 15.26 -6.43
C ASP A 196 -20.85 16.37 -5.99
N ASP A 197 -21.37 17.53 -5.62
CA ASP A 197 -20.58 18.63 -5.10
C ASP A 197 -20.15 18.38 -3.65
N ALA A 198 -21.00 17.74 -2.85
CA ALA A 198 -20.68 17.35 -1.48
C ALA A 198 -19.44 16.44 -1.43
N TYR A 199 -19.36 15.40 -2.26
CA TYR A 199 -18.19 14.55 -2.33
C TYR A 199 -16.92 15.31 -2.74
N LYS A 200 -17.01 16.19 -3.74
CA LYS A 200 -15.85 16.99 -4.20
C LYS A 200 -15.35 17.93 -3.09
N LEU A 201 -16.27 18.63 -2.42
CA LEU A 201 -15.94 19.56 -1.33
C LEU A 201 -15.23 18.85 -0.20
N VAL A 202 -15.81 17.73 0.28
CA VAL A 202 -15.24 16.98 1.42
C VAL A 202 -13.92 16.31 1.04
N ALA A 203 -13.85 15.65 -0.11
CA ALA A 203 -12.62 14.99 -0.55
C ALA A 203 -11.47 16.01 -0.72
N GLN A 204 -11.71 17.17 -1.32
CA GLN A 204 -10.70 18.21 -1.45
C GLN A 204 -10.29 18.80 -0.09
N THR A 205 -11.21 18.92 0.87
CA THR A 205 -10.91 19.38 2.23
C THR A 205 -10.00 18.38 2.96
N VAL A 206 -10.28 17.07 2.85
CA VAL A 206 -9.43 16.01 3.44
C VAL A 206 -8.04 16.04 2.81
N LEU A 207 -7.95 16.09 1.48
CA LEU A 207 -6.68 16.19 0.76
C LEU A 207 -5.86 17.40 1.23
N GLY A 208 -6.46 18.59 1.25
CA GLY A 208 -5.79 19.81 1.68
C GLY A 208 -5.32 19.75 3.13
N SER A 209 -6.14 19.23 4.02
CA SER A 209 -5.81 19.10 5.44
C SER A 209 -4.66 18.12 5.67
N ALA A 210 -4.66 16.97 5.00
CA ALA A 210 -3.57 16.00 5.05
C ALA A 210 -2.27 16.62 4.51
N LYS A 211 -2.36 17.33 3.37
CA LYS A 211 -1.21 18.02 2.76
C LYS A 211 -0.62 19.09 3.68
N MET A 212 -1.48 19.86 4.38
CA MET A 212 -1.02 20.83 5.38
C MET A 212 -0.19 20.20 6.49
N VAL A 213 -0.59 19.03 7.01
CA VAL A 213 0.20 18.31 8.02
C VAL A 213 1.58 17.90 7.47
N LEU A 214 1.61 17.36 6.24
CA LEU A 214 2.84 16.86 5.62
C LEU A 214 3.83 17.98 5.25
N GLU A 215 3.34 19.11 4.75
CA GLU A 215 4.18 20.19 4.22
C GLU A 215 4.59 21.22 5.27
N SER A 216 3.71 21.52 6.24
CA SER A 216 4.04 22.50 7.28
C SER A 216 4.92 21.94 8.39
N GLY A 217 4.88 20.62 8.63
CA GLY A 217 5.51 19.96 9.76
C GLY A 217 4.91 20.35 11.12
N GLU A 218 3.80 21.12 11.13
CA GLU A 218 3.13 21.51 12.36
C GLU A 218 2.33 20.35 12.95
N HIS A 219 2.28 20.30 14.27
CA HIS A 219 1.46 19.31 14.96
C HIS A 219 -0.01 19.44 14.59
N PRO A 220 -0.74 18.35 14.29
CA PRO A 220 -2.16 18.40 13.87
C PRO A 220 -3.08 19.18 14.83
N ALA A 221 -2.81 19.15 16.14
CA ALA A 221 -3.58 19.92 17.10
C ALA A 221 -3.40 21.43 16.92
N VAL A 222 -2.20 21.89 16.57
CA VAL A 222 -1.93 23.30 16.27
C VAL A 222 -2.68 23.76 15.03
N LEU A 223 -2.67 22.94 13.97
CA LEU A 223 -3.44 23.21 12.76
C LEU A 223 -4.94 23.26 13.03
N LYS A 224 -5.46 22.34 13.85
CA LYS A 224 -6.87 22.34 14.31
C LYS A 224 -7.20 23.65 15.06
N ASP A 225 -6.34 24.06 15.99
CA ASP A 225 -6.59 25.26 16.80
C ASP A 225 -6.62 26.54 15.94
N LYS A 226 -5.80 26.63 14.91
CA LYS A 226 -5.81 27.75 13.94
C LYS A 226 -7.15 27.89 13.20
N VAL A 227 -7.94 26.83 13.07
CA VAL A 227 -9.27 26.85 12.45
C VAL A 227 -10.36 27.10 13.48
N CYS A 228 -10.09 26.90 14.77
CA CYS A 228 -11.06 27.01 15.87
C CYS A 228 -11.03 28.40 16.51
N SER A 229 -11.72 29.38 15.91
CA SER A 229 -11.87 30.71 16.52
C SER A 229 -12.75 30.65 17.79
N PRO A 230 -12.49 31.53 18.81
CA PRO A 230 -13.29 31.59 20.02
C PRO A 230 -14.78 31.82 19.72
N GLY A 231 -15.64 30.93 20.25
CA GLY A 231 -17.09 30.99 20.02
C GLY A 231 -17.56 30.67 18.60
N GLY A 232 -16.64 30.29 17.70
CA GLY A 232 -16.94 30.03 16.29
C GLY A 232 -17.64 28.69 16.03
N THR A 233 -18.08 28.51 14.78
CA THR A 233 -18.78 27.28 14.34
C THR A 233 -17.89 26.03 14.42
N THR A 234 -16.59 26.20 14.15
CA THR A 234 -15.64 25.09 14.13
C THR A 234 -15.45 24.49 15.51
N ILE A 235 -15.28 25.33 16.57
CA ILE A 235 -15.09 24.79 17.93
C ILE A 235 -16.34 24.10 18.44
N GLN A 236 -17.56 24.54 18.06
CA GLN A 236 -18.80 23.85 18.38
C GLN A 236 -18.86 22.46 17.73
N ALA A 237 -18.48 22.35 16.46
CA ALA A 237 -18.42 21.08 15.75
C ALA A 237 -17.36 20.12 16.35
N VAL A 238 -16.17 20.63 16.71
CA VAL A 238 -15.13 19.85 17.38
C VAL A 238 -15.63 19.33 18.72
N SER A 239 -16.31 20.15 19.53
CA SER A 239 -16.89 19.73 20.80
C SER A 239 -17.90 18.59 20.62
N ALA A 240 -18.75 18.66 19.61
CA ALA A 240 -19.70 17.61 19.29
C ALA A 240 -18.99 16.30 18.85
N LEU A 241 -17.90 16.38 18.11
CA LEU A 241 -17.09 15.21 17.74
C LEU A 241 -16.44 14.55 18.96
N GLU A 242 -15.91 15.36 19.90
CA GLU A 242 -15.33 14.83 21.14
C GLU A 242 -16.42 14.17 22.03
N GLU A 243 -17.57 14.81 22.19
CA GLU A 243 -18.70 14.25 22.94
C GLU A 243 -19.16 12.89 22.38
N ASN A 244 -19.16 12.75 21.06
CA ASN A 244 -19.55 11.50 20.39
C ASN A 244 -18.40 10.50 20.20
N GLY A 245 -17.25 10.73 20.83
CA GLY A 245 -16.17 9.75 20.92
C GLY A 245 -15.39 9.53 19.61
N PHE A 246 -15.28 10.52 18.74
CA PHE A 246 -14.60 10.42 17.44
C PHE A 246 -13.20 9.82 17.55
N ARG A 247 -12.38 10.29 18.50
CA ARG A 247 -11.02 9.77 18.73
C ARG A 247 -11.04 8.31 19.17
N ASN A 248 -11.94 7.97 20.09
CA ASN A 248 -12.07 6.60 20.59
C ASN A 248 -12.52 5.65 19.48
N ALA A 249 -13.39 6.08 18.57
CA ALA A 249 -13.81 5.27 17.43
C ALA A 249 -12.64 4.91 16.51
N LEU A 250 -11.74 5.87 16.22
CA LEU A 250 -10.55 5.63 15.42
C LEU A 250 -9.55 4.71 16.13
N ILE A 251 -9.32 4.90 17.44
CA ILE A 251 -8.44 4.05 18.23
C ILE A 251 -8.95 2.61 18.22
N LYS A 252 -10.25 2.41 18.50
CA LYS A 252 -10.86 1.08 18.48
C LYS A 252 -10.84 0.40 17.11
N ALA A 253 -10.97 1.17 16.04
CA ALA A 253 -10.83 0.63 14.69
C ALA A 253 -9.40 0.13 14.42
N THR A 254 -8.39 0.88 14.87
CA THR A 254 -6.99 0.45 14.74
C THR A 254 -6.65 -0.72 15.64
N ASP A 255 -7.17 -0.79 16.88
CA ASP A 255 -7.03 -1.95 17.77
C ASP A 255 -7.58 -3.23 17.10
N ALA A 256 -8.80 -3.17 16.57
CA ALA A 256 -9.43 -4.32 15.90
C ALA A 256 -8.64 -4.75 14.63
N CYS A 257 -8.07 -3.79 13.89
CA CYS A 257 -7.23 -4.07 12.76
C CYS A 257 -5.93 -4.77 13.18
N TYR A 258 -5.28 -4.29 14.23
CA TYR A 258 -4.04 -4.85 14.77
C TYR A 258 -4.25 -6.28 15.28
N ASP A 259 -5.29 -6.51 16.06
CA ASP A 259 -5.65 -7.85 16.59
C ASP A 259 -5.88 -8.84 15.45
N LYS A 260 -6.55 -8.40 14.38
CA LYS A 260 -6.73 -9.24 13.19
C LYS A 260 -5.42 -9.53 12.47
N CYS A 261 -4.53 -8.54 12.29
CA CYS A 261 -3.21 -8.75 11.67
C CYS A 261 -2.36 -9.77 12.43
N THR A 262 -2.31 -9.65 13.75
CA THR A 262 -1.52 -10.56 14.60
C THR A 262 -2.10 -11.98 14.67
N SER A 263 -3.39 -12.16 14.37
CA SER A 263 -4.06 -13.47 14.32
C SER A 263 -3.88 -14.23 13.00
N ILE A 264 -3.30 -13.62 11.96
CA ILE A 264 -3.05 -14.24 10.63
C ILE A 264 -1.74 -15.09 10.63
N LYS A 265 -1.21 -15.45 11.76
CA LYS A 265 0.02 -16.27 11.89
C LYS A 265 -0.19 -17.72 11.49
#